data_3d03fc6eb867feeeade634916345f0fc
#
_entry.id   3d03fc6eb867feeeade634916345f0fc
#
_cell.length_a   1.000
_cell.length_b   1.000
_cell.length_c   1.000
_cell.angle_alpha   90.00
_cell.angle_beta   90.00
_cell.angle_gamma   90.00
#
_symmetry.space_group_name_H-M   'P 1'
#
loop_
_entity.id
_entity.type
_entity.pdbx_description
1 polymer ?
#
loop_
_entity_poly.entity_id
_entity_poly.type
_entity_poly.pdbx_seq_one_letter_code
_entity_poly.pdbx_strand_id
1 'polypeptide(L)'
;QTCRRLVLLNYFGEYRQTPCQNCDICLDPPKKYDGLIDAQKVMSTIYRVGQCFGVQYVIAVLRGMHNQKIVERQHDKLSVYGIGKDKSKEHWQSVIRQLIHLGFIQQVLGEFNSATLQLTESARPVLKGEVPLELAMPRISSINKIVHTSHKNTVANYDKDLFARLRFLRKQLADKENIPPYIVFNDATLQEMAQYMPTSNIEMLQINGVGAIKLERFGQPFMALIREHKAILEKAEKE
;
A
#
# COMPACT_ATOMS: atom_id res chain seq x y z
N GLN A 1 -9.84 -0.79 16.92
CA GLN A 1 -8.76 -1.80 16.95
C GLN A 1 -9.13 -2.88 17.96
N THR A 2 -10.01 -3.73 17.54
CA THR A 2 -10.51 -4.91 18.24
C THR A 2 -9.95 -6.18 17.60
N CYS A 3 -10.14 -7.32 18.24
CA CYS A 3 -9.74 -8.61 17.70
C CYS A 3 -10.20 -8.77 16.24
N ARG A 4 -9.26 -9.09 15.34
CA ARG A 4 -9.55 -9.21 13.88
C ARG A 4 -10.61 -10.28 13.59
N ARG A 5 -10.59 -11.37 14.35
CA ARG A 5 -11.58 -12.44 14.22
C ARG A 5 -12.98 -11.97 14.61
N LEU A 6 -13.11 -11.16 15.67
CA LEU A 6 -14.40 -10.58 16.06
C LEU A 6 -14.96 -9.66 14.97
N VAL A 7 -14.11 -8.80 14.39
CA VAL A 7 -14.52 -7.92 13.28
C VAL A 7 -15.03 -8.73 12.10
N LEU A 8 -14.32 -9.79 11.75
CA LEU A 8 -14.69 -10.66 10.62
C LEU A 8 -15.99 -11.43 10.91
N LEU A 9 -16.13 -12.02 12.08
CA LEU A 9 -17.32 -12.76 12.47
C LEU A 9 -18.56 -11.84 12.55
N ASN A 10 -18.40 -10.67 13.13
CA ASN A 10 -19.49 -9.68 13.19
C ASN A 10 -19.93 -9.23 11.78
N TYR A 11 -18.99 -9.09 10.84
CA TYR A 11 -19.32 -8.79 9.45
C TYR A 11 -20.21 -9.87 8.80
N PHE A 12 -20.00 -11.14 9.16
CA PHE A 12 -20.82 -12.25 8.70
C PHE A 12 -22.05 -12.55 9.59
N GLY A 13 -22.37 -11.67 10.54
CA GLY A 13 -23.53 -11.79 11.42
C GLY A 13 -23.35 -12.72 12.62
N GLU A 14 -22.14 -13.25 12.86
CA GLU A 14 -21.83 -14.04 14.04
C GLU A 14 -21.27 -13.14 15.15
N TYR A 15 -22.13 -12.69 16.07
CA TYR A 15 -21.76 -11.78 17.14
C TYR A 15 -21.14 -12.52 18.33
N ARG A 16 -19.81 -12.47 18.43
CA ARG A 16 -19.05 -12.95 19.59
C ARG A 16 -18.46 -11.77 20.36
N GLN A 17 -18.36 -11.93 21.67
CA GLN A 17 -17.74 -10.93 22.55
C GLN A 17 -16.32 -11.32 22.96
N THR A 18 -15.96 -12.60 22.91
CA THR A 18 -14.68 -13.10 23.38
C THR A 18 -13.58 -12.96 22.32
N PRO A 19 -12.49 -12.24 22.58
CA PRO A 19 -11.34 -12.14 21.70
C PRO A 19 -10.71 -13.50 21.39
N CYS A 20 -10.12 -13.66 20.20
CA CYS A 20 -9.57 -14.94 19.75
C CYS A 20 -8.24 -15.34 20.41
N GLN A 21 -7.58 -14.44 21.12
CA GLN A 21 -6.29 -14.62 21.80
C GLN A 21 -5.12 -15.06 20.90
N ASN A 22 -5.33 -15.08 19.57
CA ASN A 22 -4.34 -15.58 18.61
C ASN A 22 -4.04 -14.63 17.44
N CYS A 23 -4.75 -13.52 17.29
CA CYS A 23 -4.42 -12.52 16.27
C CYS A 23 -3.40 -11.51 16.82
N ASP A 24 -2.75 -10.78 15.92
CA ASP A 24 -1.77 -9.75 16.25
C ASP A 24 -2.28 -8.71 17.27
N ILE A 25 -3.57 -8.35 17.20
CA ILE A 25 -4.19 -7.42 18.15
C ILE A 25 -4.39 -8.06 19.52
N CYS A 26 -4.66 -9.37 19.60
CA CYS A 26 -4.82 -10.06 20.87
C CYS A 26 -3.48 -10.37 21.54
N LEU A 27 -2.47 -10.72 20.74
CA LEU A 27 -1.12 -11.08 21.24
C LEU A 27 -0.31 -9.85 21.67
N ASP A 28 -0.49 -8.74 20.94
CA ASP A 28 0.14 -7.46 21.23
C ASP A 28 -0.90 -6.34 21.09
N PRO A 29 -1.70 -6.06 22.14
CA PRO A 29 -2.74 -5.04 22.08
C PRO A 29 -2.13 -3.64 21.93
N PRO A 30 -2.70 -2.78 21.06
CA PRO A 30 -2.20 -1.44 20.87
C PRO A 30 -2.38 -0.60 22.15
N LYS A 31 -1.40 0.24 22.46
CA LYS A 31 -1.55 1.24 23.50
C LYS A 31 -2.67 2.22 23.15
N LYS A 32 -3.55 2.47 24.09
CA LYS A 32 -4.64 3.43 23.94
C LYS A 32 -4.27 4.78 24.56
N TYR A 33 -4.90 5.83 24.08
CA TYR A 33 -4.77 7.18 24.61
C TYR A 33 -6.13 7.89 24.52
N ASP A 34 -6.31 8.99 25.28
CA ASP A 34 -7.47 9.86 25.13
C ASP A 34 -7.41 10.55 23.76
N GLY A 35 -8.23 10.06 22.86
CA GLY A 35 -8.30 10.51 21.46
C GLY A 35 -9.37 11.56 21.18
N LEU A 36 -10.07 12.05 22.22
CA LEU A 36 -11.21 12.98 22.06
C LEU A 36 -10.82 14.23 21.26
N ILE A 37 -9.74 14.88 21.66
CA ILE A 37 -9.26 16.12 21.00
C ILE A 37 -8.86 15.86 19.56
N ASP A 38 -8.17 14.75 19.28
CA ASP A 38 -7.78 14.39 17.92
C ASP A 38 -9.01 14.08 17.06
N ALA A 39 -9.99 13.39 17.59
CA ALA A 39 -11.25 13.12 16.92
C ALA A 39 -12.03 14.42 16.61
N GLN A 40 -12.11 15.33 17.57
CA GLN A 40 -12.76 16.64 17.40
C GLN A 40 -12.06 17.47 16.31
N LYS A 41 -10.73 17.51 16.28
CA LYS A 41 -9.95 18.18 15.22
C LYS A 41 -10.30 17.63 13.84
N VAL A 42 -10.30 16.30 13.69
CA VAL A 42 -10.63 15.64 12.41
C VAL A 42 -12.06 15.92 12.00
N MET A 43 -13.02 15.66 12.88
CA MET A 43 -14.45 15.80 12.55
C MET A 43 -14.84 17.27 12.28
N SER A 44 -14.30 18.23 13.05
CA SER A 44 -14.50 19.66 12.80
C SER A 44 -13.91 20.08 11.44
N THR A 45 -12.77 19.51 11.05
CA THR A 45 -12.20 19.80 9.73
C THR A 45 -13.08 19.24 8.61
N ILE A 46 -13.55 18.00 8.72
CA ILE A 46 -14.47 17.39 7.75
C ILE A 46 -15.73 18.24 7.59
N TYR A 47 -16.32 18.69 8.70
CA TYR A 47 -17.50 19.53 8.68
C TYR A 47 -17.25 20.87 7.97
N ARG A 48 -16.19 21.58 8.34
CA ARG A 48 -15.88 22.92 7.83
C ARG A 48 -15.43 22.94 6.35
N VAL A 49 -14.86 21.86 5.85
CA VAL A 49 -14.56 21.75 4.40
C VAL A 49 -15.77 21.26 3.57
N GLY A 50 -16.96 21.11 4.18
CA GLY A 50 -18.21 20.78 3.48
C GLY A 50 -18.46 19.31 3.24
N GLN A 51 -17.75 18.39 3.92
CA GLN A 51 -17.99 16.93 3.86
C GLN A 51 -17.93 16.32 2.45
N CYS A 52 -17.22 16.95 1.54
CA CYS A 52 -17.10 16.52 0.13
C CYS A 52 -15.67 16.18 -0.29
N PHE A 53 -14.76 16.02 0.68
CA PHE A 53 -13.35 15.73 0.42
C PHE A 53 -12.91 14.40 1.02
N GLY A 54 -11.91 13.80 0.36
CA GLY A 54 -11.30 12.56 0.80
C GLY A 54 -10.24 12.75 1.89
N VAL A 55 -9.77 11.61 2.44
CA VAL A 55 -8.82 11.53 3.55
C VAL A 55 -7.59 12.41 3.37
N GLN A 56 -6.96 12.37 2.19
CA GLN A 56 -5.71 13.12 1.95
C GLN A 56 -5.89 14.63 1.99
N TYR A 57 -7.02 15.13 1.48
CA TYR A 57 -7.35 16.54 1.51
C TYR A 57 -7.61 17.05 2.94
N VAL A 58 -8.41 16.30 3.71
CA VAL A 58 -8.68 16.60 5.12
C VAL A 58 -7.38 16.67 5.94
N ILE A 59 -6.47 15.71 5.73
CA ILE A 59 -5.16 15.71 6.40
C ILE A 59 -4.31 16.90 5.94
N ALA A 60 -4.35 17.28 4.68
CA ALA A 60 -3.60 18.44 4.18
C ALA A 60 -4.09 19.74 4.84
N VAL A 61 -5.40 19.92 4.99
CA VAL A 61 -5.99 21.07 5.73
C VAL A 61 -5.61 21.03 7.20
N LEU A 62 -5.77 19.89 7.88
CA LEU A 62 -5.39 19.69 9.30
C LEU A 62 -3.93 20.06 9.56
N ARG A 63 -3.03 19.67 8.67
CA ARG A 63 -1.60 19.92 8.82
C ARG A 63 -1.15 21.31 8.32
N GLY A 64 -2.05 22.08 7.74
CA GLY A 64 -1.72 23.39 7.19
C GLY A 64 -0.75 23.28 6.00
N MET A 65 -0.94 22.26 5.14
CA MET A 65 -0.09 22.08 3.96
C MET A 65 -0.53 23.06 2.86
N HIS A 66 0.44 23.82 2.34
CA HIS A 66 0.21 24.72 1.22
C HIS A 66 -0.07 23.90 -0.06
N ASN A 67 -1.33 23.96 -0.54
CA ASN A 67 -1.78 23.27 -1.75
C ASN A 67 -2.67 24.24 -2.54
N GLN A 68 -2.45 24.33 -3.84
CA GLN A 68 -3.22 25.21 -4.72
C GLN A 68 -4.73 25.03 -4.57
N LYS A 69 -5.22 23.79 -4.49
CA LYS A 69 -6.65 23.49 -4.29
C LYS A 69 -7.22 23.99 -2.96
N ILE A 70 -6.39 24.05 -1.89
CA ILE A 70 -6.79 24.56 -0.58
C ILE A 70 -6.93 26.08 -0.65
N VAL A 71 -5.99 26.76 -1.30
CA VAL A 71 -6.01 28.21 -1.48
C VAL A 71 -7.17 28.65 -2.40
N GLU A 72 -7.36 28.02 -3.54
CA GLU A 72 -8.47 28.30 -4.46
C GLU A 72 -9.85 28.19 -3.78
N ARG A 73 -10.00 27.25 -2.84
CA ARG A 73 -11.23 27.06 -2.07
C ARG A 73 -11.29 27.88 -0.79
N GLN A 74 -10.27 28.69 -0.51
CA GLN A 74 -10.09 29.49 0.70
C GLN A 74 -10.14 28.69 2.01
N HIS A 75 -9.80 27.39 1.95
CA HIS A 75 -9.74 26.53 3.14
C HIS A 75 -8.51 26.79 4.01
N ASP A 76 -7.54 27.50 3.51
CA ASP A 76 -6.39 28.08 4.26
C ASP A 76 -6.82 29.15 5.27
N LYS A 77 -8.01 29.78 5.09
CA LYS A 77 -8.59 30.77 6.01
C LYS A 77 -9.48 30.15 7.10
N LEU A 78 -9.76 28.86 7.03
CA LEU A 78 -10.59 28.20 8.04
C LEU A 78 -9.85 28.09 9.38
N SER A 79 -10.58 28.23 10.49
CA SER A 79 -10.02 28.07 11.86
C SER A 79 -9.44 26.67 12.12
N VAL A 80 -9.77 25.70 11.31
CA VAL A 80 -9.25 24.33 11.36
C VAL A 80 -7.98 24.11 10.53
N TYR A 81 -7.52 25.13 9.81
CA TYR A 81 -6.30 25.02 9.01
C TYR A 81 -5.07 25.00 9.91
N GLY A 82 -4.30 23.93 9.81
CA GLY A 82 -3.06 23.77 10.56
C GLY A 82 -3.19 23.44 12.05
N ILE A 83 -4.42 23.15 12.57
CA ILE A 83 -4.62 22.79 13.99
C ILE A 83 -4.01 21.44 14.36
N GLY A 84 -3.64 20.64 13.39
CA GLY A 84 -3.04 19.31 13.53
C GLY A 84 -1.62 19.20 13.00
N LYS A 85 -0.88 20.30 12.85
CA LYS A 85 0.49 20.27 12.36
C LYS A 85 1.51 19.67 13.33
N ASP A 86 1.14 19.54 14.60
CA ASP A 86 1.91 18.91 15.68
C ASP A 86 2.04 17.37 15.52
N LYS A 87 1.17 16.75 14.72
CA LYS A 87 1.14 15.31 14.48
C LYS A 87 1.51 14.93 13.04
N SER A 88 2.00 13.70 12.88
CA SER A 88 2.38 13.19 11.57
C SER A 88 1.16 12.87 10.69
N LYS A 89 1.40 12.73 9.39
CA LYS A 89 0.38 12.31 8.42
C LYS A 89 -0.19 10.93 8.78
N GLU A 90 0.67 10.02 9.18
CA GLU A 90 0.34 8.64 9.57
C GLU A 90 -0.55 8.61 10.81
N HIS A 91 -0.29 9.52 11.76
CA HIS A 91 -1.15 9.68 12.94
C HIS A 91 -2.58 10.05 12.53
N TRP A 92 -2.75 11.09 11.71
CA TRP A 92 -4.07 11.51 11.25
C TRP A 92 -4.78 10.47 10.38
N GLN A 93 -4.03 9.73 9.56
CA GLN A 93 -4.58 8.59 8.81
C GLN A 93 -5.11 7.51 9.75
N SER A 94 -4.38 7.22 10.83
CA SER A 94 -4.81 6.25 11.84
C SER A 94 -6.06 6.72 12.57
N VAL A 95 -6.11 7.99 13.00
CA VAL A 95 -7.29 8.57 13.66
C VAL A 95 -8.51 8.50 12.76
N ILE A 96 -8.41 8.98 11.51
CA ILE A 96 -9.55 8.94 10.56
C ILE A 96 -10.03 7.51 10.35
N ARG A 97 -9.13 6.55 10.17
CA ARG A 97 -9.49 5.14 10.00
C ARG A 97 -10.22 4.58 11.22
N GLN A 98 -9.78 4.94 12.44
CA GLN A 98 -10.45 4.51 13.65
C GLN A 98 -11.85 5.14 13.78
N LEU A 99 -12.01 6.41 13.44
CA LEU A 99 -13.32 7.09 13.47
C LEU A 99 -14.30 6.51 12.45
N ILE A 100 -13.81 6.05 11.29
CA ILE A 100 -14.63 5.30 10.32
C ILE A 100 -15.06 3.95 10.92
N HIS A 101 -14.13 3.19 11.52
CA HIS A 101 -14.46 1.91 12.16
C HIS A 101 -15.42 2.03 13.35
N LEU A 102 -15.36 3.13 14.08
CA LEU A 102 -16.26 3.42 15.19
C LEU A 102 -17.61 3.97 14.73
N GLY A 103 -17.79 4.21 13.43
CA GLY A 103 -19.04 4.67 12.85
C GLY A 103 -19.30 6.17 13.00
N PHE A 104 -18.33 6.98 13.43
CA PHE A 104 -18.47 8.45 13.52
C PHE A 104 -18.30 9.14 12.17
N ILE A 105 -17.58 8.51 11.26
CA ILE A 105 -17.34 8.99 9.90
C ILE A 105 -17.71 7.87 8.92
N GLN A 106 -18.39 8.21 7.85
CA GLN A 106 -18.65 7.30 6.73
C GLN A 106 -17.92 7.77 5.48
N GLN A 107 -17.55 6.81 4.63
CA GLN A 107 -17.05 7.08 3.29
C GLN A 107 -18.17 6.92 2.28
N VAL A 108 -18.42 7.98 1.53
CA VAL A 108 -19.43 7.97 0.47
C VAL A 108 -18.72 8.15 -0.87
N LEU A 109 -19.09 7.35 -1.86
CA LEU A 109 -18.62 7.54 -3.22
C LEU A 109 -19.26 8.79 -3.79
N GLY A 110 -18.48 9.82 -4.00
CA GLY A 110 -18.88 11.03 -4.68
C GLY A 110 -18.85 10.88 -6.21
N GLU A 111 -19.21 11.94 -6.89
CA GLU A 111 -19.03 12.06 -8.35
C GLU A 111 -17.58 11.73 -8.72
N PHE A 112 -17.38 11.07 -9.85
CA PHE A 112 -16.06 10.60 -10.31
C PHE A 112 -15.41 9.47 -9.49
N ASN A 113 -16.19 8.63 -8.82
CA ASN A 113 -15.68 7.46 -8.05
C ASN A 113 -14.66 7.83 -6.93
N SER A 114 -14.69 9.07 -6.45
CA SER A 114 -13.83 9.55 -5.37
C SER A 114 -14.50 9.33 -4.00
N ALA A 115 -13.84 8.65 -3.09
CA ALA A 115 -14.35 8.48 -1.73
C ALA A 115 -14.23 9.78 -0.92
N THR A 116 -15.36 10.32 -0.48
CA THR A 116 -15.47 11.49 0.39
C THR A 116 -15.80 11.10 1.82
N LEU A 117 -15.46 11.96 2.78
CA LEU A 117 -15.72 11.76 4.20
C LEU A 117 -16.94 12.57 4.63
N GLN A 118 -17.89 11.91 5.28
CA GLN A 118 -19.06 12.55 5.88
C GLN A 118 -19.21 12.14 7.34
N LEU A 119 -19.73 13.06 8.16
CA LEU A 119 -20.04 12.77 9.55
C LEU A 119 -21.37 12.02 9.65
N THR A 120 -21.44 11.08 10.58
CA THR A 120 -22.68 10.41 10.95
C THR A 120 -23.34 11.16 12.13
N GLU A 121 -24.58 10.82 12.46
CA GLU A 121 -25.25 11.41 13.63
C GLU A 121 -24.56 11.07 14.94
N SER A 122 -23.94 9.89 15.04
CA SER A 122 -23.17 9.46 16.20
C SER A 122 -21.90 10.30 16.47
N ALA A 123 -21.44 11.10 15.50
CA ALA A 123 -20.33 12.03 15.71
C ALA A 123 -20.67 13.22 16.62
N ARG A 124 -21.95 13.60 16.74
CA ARG A 124 -22.38 14.78 17.51
C ARG A 124 -21.98 14.76 18.99
N PRO A 125 -22.24 13.69 19.75
CA PRO A 125 -21.84 13.63 21.17
C PRO A 125 -20.33 13.77 21.36
N VAL A 126 -19.54 13.17 20.46
CA VAL A 126 -18.07 13.24 20.49
C VAL A 126 -17.59 14.66 20.19
N LEU A 127 -18.18 15.32 19.18
CA LEU A 127 -17.86 16.73 18.86
C LEU A 127 -18.13 17.67 20.01
N LYS A 128 -19.21 17.43 20.79
CA LYS A 128 -19.53 18.22 21.97
C LYS A 128 -18.72 17.87 23.22
N GLY A 129 -17.96 16.76 23.17
CA GLY A 129 -17.19 16.27 24.31
C GLY A 129 -18.03 15.58 25.37
N GLU A 130 -19.24 15.14 25.05
CA GLU A 130 -20.18 14.48 25.96
C GLU A 130 -19.80 13.02 26.25
N VAL A 131 -18.97 12.42 25.39
CA VAL A 131 -18.54 11.02 25.47
C VAL A 131 -17.02 10.94 25.43
N PRO A 132 -16.36 10.25 26.38
CA PRO A 132 -14.92 10.01 26.30
C PRO A 132 -14.60 9.09 25.11
N LEU A 133 -13.48 9.32 24.46
CA LEU A 133 -13.08 8.53 23.30
C LEU A 133 -11.64 8.06 23.43
N GLU A 134 -11.45 6.76 23.61
CA GLU A 134 -10.13 6.13 23.54
C GLU A 134 -9.80 5.74 22.11
N LEU A 135 -8.65 6.17 21.63
CA LEU A 135 -8.07 5.74 20.37
C LEU A 135 -6.78 4.96 20.59
N ALA A 136 -6.49 4.05 19.70
CA ALA A 136 -5.22 3.35 19.72
C ALA A 136 -4.11 4.20 19.11
N MET A 137 -2.95 4.24 19.77
CA MET A 137 -1.77 4.87 19.19
C MET A 137 -1.42 4.19 17.86
N PRO A 138 -1.11 4.96 16.78
CA PRO A 138 -0.61 4.37 15.58
C PRO A 138 0.64 3.57 15.92
N ARG A 139 0.63 2.29 15.65
CA ARG A 139 1.87 1.54 15.61
C ARG A 139 2.66 2.12 14.45
N ILE A 140 3.61 2.99 14.77
CA ILE A 140 4.73 3.20 13.88
C ILE A 140 5.47 1.86 13.97
N SER A 141 5.00 0.86 13.21
CA SER A 141 5.87 -0.22 12.87
C SER A 141 7.05 0.50 12.23
N SER A 142 8.17 0.54 12.93
CA SER A 142 9.45 0.33 12.29
C SER A 142 9.42 -1.10 11.72
N ILE A 143 8.42 -1.39 10.90
CA ILE A 143 8.70 -2.19 9.76
C ILE A 143 9.82 -1.34 9.16
N ASN A 144 11.09 -1.74 9.44
CA ASN A 144 12.04 -1.70 8.37
C ASN A 144 11.14 -1.95 7.18
N LYS A 145 10.77 -0.90 6.44
CA LYS A 145 10.37 -1.10 5.10
C LYS A 145 11.42 -2.10 4.68
N ILE A 146 11.09 -3.37 4.62
CA ILE A 146 11.49 -4.09 3.45
C ILE A 146 10.93 -3.13 2.44
N VAL A 147 11.73 -2.14 2.19
CA VAL A 147 11.68 -1.38 0.99
C VAL A 147 11.71 -2.54 0.04
N HIS A 148 10.52 -2.98 -0.42
CA HIS A 148 10.43 -3.18 -1.81
C HIS A 148 10.87 -1.81 -2.33
N THR A 149 12.16 -1.55 -2.24
CA THR A 149 12.81 -0.87 -3.29
C THR A 149 12.27 -1.64 -4.48
N SER A 150 11.17 -1.17 -5.05
CA SER A 150 11.20 -1.06 -6.47
C SER A 150 12.57 -0.44 -6.66
N HIS A 151 13.56 -1.32 -6.75
CA HIS A 151 14.81 -0.96 -7.30
C HIS A 151 14.40 -0.38 -8.65
N LYS A 152 14.25 0.93 -8.70
CA LYS A 152 14.79 1.70 -9.78
C LYS A 152 16.32 1.56 -9.65
N ASN A 153 16.80 0.35 -9.46
CA ASN A 153 18.00 -0.07 -10.05
C ASN A 153 17.63 -0.12 -11.55
N THR A 154 17.78 0.98 -12.20
CA THR A 154 18.42 0.97 -13.48
C THR A 154 19.64 0.12 -13.22
N VAL A 155 19.51 -1.18 -13.47
CA VAL A 155 20.60 -2.13 -13.46
C VAL A 155 21.51 -1.57 -14.55
N ALA A 156 22.53 -0.80 -14.13
CA ALA A 156 23.33 -0.02 -15.05
C ALA A 156 24.26 -0.91 -15.89
N ASN A 157 24.24 -2.23 -15.66
CA ASN A 157 25.19 -3.15 -16.29
C ASN A 157 24.57 -4.54 -16.46
N TYR A 158 23.64 -4.68 -17.40
CA TYR A 158 23.14 -5.98 -17.85
C TYR A 158 23.46 -6.18 -19.34
N ASP A 159 23.56 -7.42 -19.77
CA ASP A 159 23.77 -7.77 -21.19
C ASP A 159 22.54 -7.37 -22.01
N LYS A 160 22.71 -6.36 -22.88
CA LYS A 160 21.61 -5.81 -23.69
C LYS A 160 21.14 -6.77 -24.77
N ASP A 161 22.05 -7.59 -25.32
CA ASP A 161 21.72 -8.58 -26.34
C ASP A 161 20.90 -9.71 -25.71
N LEU A 162 21.36 -10.26 -24.61
CA LEU A 162 20.60 -11.26 -23.86
C LEU A 162 19.22 -10.71 -23.42
N PHE A 163 19.16 -9.48 -22.96
CA PHE A 163 17.87 -8.87 -22.58
C PHE A 163 16.90 -8.78 -23.78
N ALA A 164 17.40 -8.38 -24.97
CA ALA A 164 16.57 -8.32 -26.17
C ALA A 164 16.02 -9.71 -26.54
N ARG A 165 16.88 -10.74 -26.50
CA ARG A 165 16.51 -12.14 -26.73
C ARG A 165 15.48 -12.66 -25.71
N LEU A 166 15.65 -12.35 -24.42
CA LEU A 166 14.69 -12.70 -23.35
C LEU A 166 13.33 -12.03 -23.55
N ARG A 167 13.31 -10.74 -23.97
CA ARG A 167 12.06 -10.04 -24.32
C ARG A 167 11.33 -10.68 -25.49
N PHE A 168 12.07 -11.10 -26.50
CA PHE A 168 11.50 -11.78 -27.67
C PHE A 168 10.88 -13.12 -27.27
N LEU A 169 11.61 -13.95 -26.51
CA LEU A 169 11.11 -15.22 -25.97
C LEU A 169 9.84 -15.02 -25.11
N ARG A 170 9.85 -14.02 -24.23
CA ARG A 170 8.68 -13.67 -23.42
C ARG A 170 7.45 -13.38 -24.29
N LYS A 171 7.63 -12.60 -25.38
CA LYS A 171 6.54 -12.28 -26.30
C LYS A 171 5.98 -13.54 -26.94
N GLN A 172 6.85 -14.42 -27.45
CA GLN A 172 6.43 -15.68 -28.07
C GLN A 172 5.62 -16.57 -27.13
N LEU A 173 6.07 -16.70 -25.85
CA LEU A 173 5.37 -17.49 -24.85
C LEU A 173 4.03 -16.85 -24.45
N ALA A 174 3.98 -15.54 -24.32
CA ALA A 174 2.76 -14.80 -24.02
C ALA A 174 1.72 -14.92 -25.13
N ASP A 175 2.14 -14.79 -26.39
CA ASP A 175 1.28 -14.94 -27.57
C ASP A 175 0.75 -16.39 -27.69
N LYS A 176 1.60 -17.40 -27.41
CA LYS A 176 1.20 -18.81 -27.40
C LYS A 176 0.13 -19.14 -26.36
N GLU A 177 0.22 -18.52 -25.18
CA GLU A 177 -0.73 -18.75 -24.07
C GLU A 177 -1.88 -17.74 -24.05
N ASN A 178 -1.91 -16.80 -25.00
CA ASN A 178 -2.89 -15.72 -25.09
C ASN A 178 -2.99 -14.90 -23.79
N ILE A 179 -1.84 -14.57 -23.21
CA ILE A 179 -1.73 -13.75 -21.99
C ILE A 179 -0.86 -12.51 -22.23
N PRO A 180 -1.05 -11.43 -21.48
CA PRO A 180 -0.17 -10.27 -21.55
C PRO A 180 1.29 -10.61 -21.17
N PRO A 181 2.31 -10.09 -21.89
CA PRO A 181 3.72 -10.45 -21.68
C PRO A 181 4.24 -10.21 -20.24
N TYR A 182 3.72 -9.20 -19.53
CA TYR A 182 4.13 -8.90 -18.15
C TYR A 182 3.68 -9.98 -17.15
N ILE A 183 2.70 -10.81 -17.50
CA ILE A 183 2.26 -11.94 -16.64
C ILE A 183 3.33 -13.02 -16.62
N VAL A 184 4.03 -13.25 -17.73
CA VAL A 184 5.18 -14.17 -17.79
C VAL A 184 6.26 -13.63 -16.86
N PHE A 185 6.96 -12.57 -17.29
CA PHE A 185 7.94 -11.83 -16.48
C PHE A 185 7.91 -10.35 -16.85
N ASN A 186 8.10 -9.46 -15.86
CA ASN A 186 8.23 -8.03 -16.12
C ASN A 186 9.64 -7.67 -16.62
N ASP A 187 9.84 -6.44 -17.12
CA ASP A 187 11.12 -6.01 -17.68
C ASP A 187 12.24 -5.99 -16.63
N ALA A 188 11.94 -5.63 -15.38
CA ALA A 188 12.93 -5.64 -14.30
C ALA A 188 13.44 -7.07 -14.00
N THR A 189 12.55 -8.07 -14.01
CA THR A 189 12.93 -9.49 -13.88
C THR A 189 13.83 -9.94 -15.03
N LEU A 190 13.53 -9.54 -16.27
CA LEU A 190 14.37 -9.89 -17.43
C LEU A 190 15.73 -9.18 -17.40
N GLN A 191 15.79 -7.94 -16.92
CA GLN A 191 17.06 -7.23 -16.71
C GLN A 191 17.94 -7.95 -15.69
N GLU A 192 17.34 -8.39 -14.58
CA GLU A 192 18.01 -9.14 -13.54
C GLU A 192 18.49 -10.52 -14.05
N MET A 193 17.69 -11.22 -14.86
CA MET A 193 18.12 -12.43 -15.56
C MET A 193 19.29 -12.17 -16.53
N ALA A 194 19.29 -11.05 -17.25
CA ALA A 194 20.37 -10.69 -18.17
C ALA A 194 21.65 -10.24 -17.42
N GLN A 195 21.56 -9.83 -16.17
CA GLN A 195 22.68 -9.48 -15.32
C GLN A 195 23.32 -10.71 -14.68
N TYR A 196 22.51 -11.56 -14.04
CA TYR A 196 23.02 -12.69 -13.24
C TYR A 196 23.14 -13.99 -14.03
N MET A 197 22.52 -14.07 -15.22
CA MET A 197 22.55 -15.23 -16.11
C MET A 197 22.27 -16.56 -15.41
N PRO A 198 21.13 -16.72 -14.71
CA PRO A 198 20.82 -17.93 -13.95
C PRO A 198 20.67 -19.16 -14.86
N THR A 199 21.35 -20.24 -14.53
CA THR A 199 21.37 -21.48 -15.31
C THR A 199 20.72 -22.66 -14.62
N SER A 200 20.40 -22.51 -13.32
CA SER A 200 19.74 -23.51 -12.49
C SER A 200 18.43 -23.02 -11.88
N ASN A 201 17.55 -23.94 -11.46
CA ASN A 201 16.30 -23.61 -10.78
C ASN A 201 16.53 -22.81 -9.49
N ILE A 202 17.60 -23.12 -8.76
CA ILE A 202 17.95 -22.44 -7.50
C ILE A 202 18.32 -20.98 -7.78
N GLU A 203 19.15 -20.73 -8.78
CA GLU A 203 19.54 -19.38 -9.19
C GLU A 203 18.33 -18.57 -9.73
N MET A 204 17.45 -19.22 -10.51
CA MET A 204 16.23 -18.59 -11.02
C MET A 204 15.30 -18.13 -9.89
N LEU A 205 15.19 -18.88 -8.79
CA LEU A 205 14.37 -18.50 -7.64
C LEU A 205 14.95 -17.29 -6.87
N GLN A 206 16.23 -16.97 -7.06
CA GLN A 206 16.86 -15.79 -6.46
C GLN A 206 16.54 -14.49 -7.25
N ILE A 207 16.04 -14.62 -8.48
CA ILE A 207 15.67 -13.47 -9.33
C ILE A 207 14.35 -12.88 -8.86
N ASN A 208 14.31 -11.57 -8.66
CA ASN A 208 13.09 -10.88 -8.24
C ASN A 208 11.96 -11.04 -9.27
N GLY A 209 10.80 -11.49 -8.81
CA GLY A 209 9.63 -11.74 -9.67
C GLY A 209 9.54 -13.15 -10.25
N VAL A 210 10.48 -14.05 -9.88
CA VAL A 210 10.43 -15.47 -10.19
C VAL A 210 10.01 -16.26 -8.94
N GLY A 211 8.75 -16.67 -8.90
CA GLY A 211 8.24 -17.59 -7.88
C GLY A 211 8.17 -19.03 -8.39
N ALA A 212 7.97 -20.00 -7.49
CA ALA A 212 7.93 -21.44 -7.83
C ALA A 212 6.96 -21.74 -9.00
N ILE A 213 5.77 -21.19 -9.01
CA ILE A 213 4.75 -21.38 -10.05
C ILE A 213 5.23 -20.85 -11.42
N LYS A 214 5.84 -19.67 -11.44
CA LYS A 214 6.38 -19.10 -12.68
C LYS A 214 7.62 -19.84 -13.18
N LEU A 215 8.45 -20.33 -12.27
CA LEU A 215 9.60 -21.14 -12.61
C LEU A 215 9.18 -22.46 -13.26
N GLU A 216 8.21 -23.16 -12.68
CA GLU A 216 7.66 -24.40 -13.20
C GLU A 216 7.07 -24.22 -14.62
N ARG A 217 6.28 -23.14 -14.79
CA ARG A 217 5.52 -22.89 -16.02
C ARG A 217 6.39 -22.32 -17.14
N PHE A 218 7.30 -21.40 -16.84
CA PHE A 218 8.04 -20.62 -17.83
C PHE A 218 9.56 -20.72 -17.69
N GLY A 219 10.11 -21.20 -16.59
CA GLY A 219 11.54 -21.10 -16.28
C GLY A 219 12.45 -21.82 -17.26
N GLN A 220 12.07 -23.03 -17.72
CA GLN A 220 12.93 -23.87 -18.57
C GLN A 220 13.33 -23.20 -19.90
N PRO A 221 12.43 -22.59 -20.68
CA PRO A 221 12.80 -21.89 -21.91
C PRO A 221 13.78 -20.74 -21.68
N PHE A 222 13.61 -19.98 -20.59
CA PHE A 222 14.51 -18.87 -20.25
C PHE A 222 15.89 -19.35 -19.85
N MET A 223 15.98 -20.38 -19.00
CA MET A 223 17.27 -20.98 -18.64
C MET A 223 18.01 -21.58 -19.83
N ALA A 224 17.28 -22.22 -20.77
CA ALA A 224 17.87 -22.75 -21.98
C ALA A 224 18.52 -21.64 -22.84
N LEU A 225 17.80 -20.54 -23.05
CA LEU A 225 18.30 -19.37 -23.78
C LEU A 225 19.52 -18.73 -23.09
N ILE A 226 19.50 -18.62 -21.76
CA ILE A 226 20.63 -18.08 -20.99
C ILE A 226 21.87 -18.98 -21.11
N ARG A 227 21.71 -20.29 -21.02
CA ARG A 227 22.83 -21.26 -21.23
C ARG A 227 23.45 -21.16 -22.61
N GLU A 228 22.59 -21.07 -23.65
CA GLU A 228 23.04 -20.87 -25.01
C GLU A 228 23.86 -19.58 -25.18
N HIS A 229 23.35 -18.48 -24.63
CA HIS A 229 24.04 -17.19 -24.69
C HIS A 229 25.40 -17.23 -23.97
N LYS A 230 25.45 -17.84 -22.78
CA LYS A 230 26.67 -17.98 -22.00
C LYS A 230 27.72 -18.83 -22.74
N ALA A 231 27.30 -19.91 -23.39
CA ALA A 231 28.21 -20.74 -24.23
C ALA A 231 28.78 -19.98 -25.45
N ILE A 232 28.04 -19.02 -26.01
CA ILE A 232 28.52 -18.14 -27.07
C ILE A 232 29.60 -17.19 -26.55
N LEU A 233 29.39 -16.57 -25.41
CA LEU A 233 30.36 -15.67 -24.77
C LEU A 233 31.66 -16.40 -24.42
N GLU A 234 31.58 -17.61 -23.85
CA GLU A 234 32.76 -18.43 -23.50
C GLU A 234 33.58 -18.86 -24.72
N LYS A 235 32.95 -18.97 -25.91
CA LYS A 235 33.67 -19.24 -27.19
C LYS A 235 34.36 -17.99 -27.70
N ALA A 236 33.71 -16.84 -27.62
CA ALA A 236 34.27 -15.56 -28.09
C ALA A 236 35.46 -15.08 -27.25
N GLU A 237 35.56 -15.51 -25.97
CA GLU A 237 36.71 -15.18 -25.10
C GLU A 237 37.94 -16.10 -25.35
N LYS A 238 37.77 -17.19 -26.10
CA LYS A 238 38.84 -18.17 -26.40
C LYS A 238 39.47 -18.01 -27.79
N GLU A 239 38.93 -17.15 -28.62
CA GLU A 239 39.47 -16.73 -29.93
C GLU A 239 40.20 -15.38 -29.79
#